data_0590793fb78d01e6ee1cc0231299b6f5
#
_entry.id   0590793fb78d01e6ee1cc0231299b6f5
#
_cell.length_a   1.000
_cell.length_b   1.000
_cell.length_c   1.000
_cell.angle_alpha   90.00
_cell.angle_beta   90.00
_cell.angle_gamma   90.00
#
_symmetry.space_group_name_H-M   'P 1'
#
loop_
_entity.id
_entity.type
_entity.pdbx_description
1 polymer ?
#
loop_
_entity_poly.entity_id
_entity_poly.type
_entity_poly.pdbx_seq_one_letter_code
_entity_poly.pdbx_strand_id
1 'polypeptide(L)'
;MELLILKANAITTILTAVTFCFASGQNITEEFYQSTCSAVSKGYLSALRTGWYTSVITIELSNIKENKCNGTDAKVKLIKQELDKYKNAVTELQLLMQSTPATNNRARQQNQQQRFLGFLLGVGSAIASGVAVSKVLHLEGEVNKIKSALLSTNKAVVSLSNGVSVLTSKVLDLKNYIDKQLLPIVNKQSCSISNIETVIEFQQKNNRLLEITREFSVNAGVTTPVSTYMLTNSELLSLINDMPITNDQKKLMSNNVQIVRQQSYSIMSIIKEEVLAYVVQLPLYGVIDTPCWKLHTSPLCTTNTKEGSNICLTRTDRGWYCDNAGSVSFFPQAETCKVQSNRVFCDTMNSLTLPSEVNLCNVDIFNPKYDCKIMTSKTDVSSSVITSLGAIVSCYGKTKCTASNKNRGIIKTFSNGCDYVSNKGVDTVSVGNTLYYVNKQEGKSLYVKGEPIINFYDPLVFPSDEFDASISQVNEKINQSLAFIRKSDELLHNVNAGKSTTNGGSAGSGHHHHHH
;
A
#
# COMPACT_ATOMS: atom_id res chain seq x y z
N MET A 1 41.88 10.57 39.10
CA MET A 1 40.42 10.47 39.25
C MET A 1 39.65 11.02 38.05
N GLU A 2 39.98 12.21 37.56
CA GLU A 2 39.33 12.78 36.39
C GLU A 2 39.54 11.95 35.11
N LEU A 3 40.72 11.35 34.89
CA LEU A 3 41.00 10.49 33.73
C LEU A 3 40.21 9.19 33.73
N LEU A 4 39.94 8.62 34.92
CA LEU A 4 39.13 7.41 35.13
C LEU A 4 37.65 7.71 34.86
N ILE A 5 37.15 8.89 35.26
CA ILE A 5 35.78 9.31 35.01
C ILE A 5 35.55 9.57 33.52
N LEU A 6 36.53 10.20 32.82
CA LEU A 6 36.46 10.41 31.35
C LEU A 6 36.49 9.11 30.58
N LYS A 7 37.31 8.12 30.98
CA LYS A 7 37.33 6.79 30.37
C LYS A 7 36.05 6.01 30.63
N ALA A 8 35.48 6.08 31.82
CA ALA A 8 34.21 5.44 32.14
C ALA A 8 33.04 6.06 31.34
N ASN A 9 33.02 7.39 31.22
CA ASN A 9 32.01 8.09 30.41
C ASN A 9 32.13 7.75 28.91
N ALA A 10 33.36 7.66 28.39
CA ALA A 10 33.60 7.28 26.99
C ALA A 10 33.13 5.83 26.71
N ILE A 11 33.43 4.90 27.63
CA ILE A 11 32.99 3.50 27.51
C ILE A 11 31.46 3.40 27.58
N THR A 12 30.82 4.14 28.50
CA THR A 12 29.36 4.17 28.62
C THR A 12 28.73 4.75 27.35
N THR A 13 29.29 5.79 26.78
CA THR A 13 28.80 6.40 25.52
C THR A 13 28.95 5.43 24.35
N ILE A 14 30.07 4.73 24.23
CA ILE A 14 30.30 3.73 23.19
C ILE A 14 29.34 2.55 23.33
N LEU A 15 29.14 2.03 24.55
CA LEU A 15 28.18 0.96 24.83
C LEU A 15 26.75 1.38 24.50
N THR A 16 26.36 2.60 24.83
CA THR A 16 25.04 3.14 24.52
C THR A 16 24.85 3.27 23.00
N ALA A 17 25.87 3.77 22.28
CA ALA A 17 25.84 3.89 20.83
C ALA A 17 25.79 2.51 20.14
N VAL A 18 26.57 1.53 20.63
CA VAL A 18 26.55 0.16 20.11
C VAL A 18 25.18 -0.50 20.39
N THR A 19 24.64 -0.34 21.58
CA THR A 19 23.30 -0.86 21.93
C THR A 19 22.22 -0.20 21.07
N PHE A 20 22.34 1.10 20.82
CA PHE A 20 21.43 1.82 19.94
C PHE A 20 21.53 1.34 18.50
N CYS A 21 22.74 1.09 17.97
CA CYS A 21 22.93 0.53 16.62
C CYS A 21 22.37 -0.90 16.51
N PHE A 22 22.49 -1.72 17.54
CA PHE A 22 21.88 -3.05 17.59
C PHE A 22 20.36 -3.01 17.74
N ALA A 23 19.82 -1.99 18.46
CA ALA A 23 18.39 -1.82 18.65
C ALA A 23 17.70 -1.19 17.44
N SER A 24 18.43 -0.46 16.57
CA SER A 24 17.86 0.36 15.50
C SER A 24 17.61 -0.38 14.18
N GLY A 25 17.31 -1.67 14.19
CA GLY A 25 16.73 -2.24 12.99
C GLY A 25 17.45 -3.42 12.37
N GLN A 26 18.24 -4.11 13.13
CA GLN A 26 19.01 -5.25 12.62
C GLN A 26 18.48 -6.59 13.14
N ASN A 27 17.21 -6.59 13.63
CA ASN A 27 16.59 -7.78 14.20
C ASN A 27 15.73 -8.56 13.21
N ILE A 28 15.89 -8.31 11.91
CA ILE A 28 15.17 -9.06 10.89
C ILE A 28 15.76 -10.46 10.81
N THR A 29 14.88 -11.44 10.94
CA THR A 29 15.21 -12.86 10.77
C THR A 29 14.27 -13.47 9.74
N GLU A 30 14.73 -14.50 9.06
CA GLU A 30 13.93 -15.18 8.06
C GLU A 30 14.04 -16.69 8.23
N GLU A 31 12.92 -17.37 8.18
CA GLU A 31 12.87 -18.81 8.27
C GLU A 31 12.28 -19.35 6.97
N PHE A 32 13.06 -20.18 6.27
CA PHE A 32 12.56 -20.90 5.11
C PHE A 32 12.12 -22.31 5.52
N TYR A 33 10.89 -22.67 5.14
CA TYR A 33 10.30 -23.97 5.40
C TYR A 33 10.28 -24.79 4.11
N GLN A 34 11.17 -25.77 4.04
CA GLN A 34 11.28 -26.65 2.87
C GLN A 34 9.97 -27.41 2.62
N SER A 35 9.30 -27.84 3.67
CA SER A 35 8.08 -28.66 3.58
C SER A 35 6.93 -27.98 2.82
N THR A 36 6.80 -26.67 2.94
CA THR A 36 5.71 -25.90 2.33
C THR A 36 6.16 -24.90 1.27
N CYS A 37 7.45 -24.84 0.97
CA CYS A 37 8.03 -23.90 0.02
C CYS A 37 7.63 -22.46 0.36
N SER A 38 7.90 -22.06 1.58
CA SER A 38 7.51 -20.76 2.11
C SER A 38 8.59 -20.21 3.03
N ALA A 39 8.61 -18.89 3.15
CA ALA A 39 9.53 -18.20 4.06
C ALA A 39 8.79 -17.14 4.85
N VAL A 40 9.18 -16.97 6.10
CA VAL A 40 8.61 -15.96 7.01
C VAL A 40 9.72 -15.02 7.44
N SER A 41 9.58 -13.75 7.09
CA SER A 41 10.49 -12.69 7.52
C SER A 41 9.92 -12.01 8.76
N LYS A 42 10.63 -12.05 9.86
CA LYS A 42 10.19 -11.55 11.18
C LYS A 42 11.05 -10.39 11.66
N GLY A 43 10.58 -9.69 12.68
CA GLY A 43 11.31 -8.60 13.33
C GLY A 43 10.85 -7.22 12.91
N TYR A 44 9.76 -7.13 12.16
CA TYR A 44 9.16 -5.87 11.75
C TYR A 44 8.21 -5.36 12.84
N LEU A 45 8.05 -4.06 12.88
CA LEU A 45 7.15 -3.35 13.79
C LEU A 45 6.06 -2.64 13.00
N SER A 46 4.85 -2.70 13.51
CA SER A 46 3.68 -2.13 12.84
C SER A 46 3.60 -0.61 12.92
N ALA A 47 2.98 -0.04 11.93
CA ALA A 47 2.32 1.26 11.94
C ALA A 47 1.06 1.10 11.09
N LEU A 48 -0.03 0.72 11.73
CA LEU A 48 -1.28 0.43 11.03
C LEU A 48 -2.18 1.66 11.03
N ARG A 49 -2.56 2.10 9.85
CA ARG A 49 -3.56 3.15 9.71
C ARG A 49 -4.92 2.57 10.07
N THR A 50 -5.52 3.11 11.11
CA THR A 50 -6.82 2.66 11.60
C THR A 50 -7.89 3.74 11.54
N GLY A 51 -7.48 4.99 11.38
CA GLY A 51 -8.39 6.13 11.33
C GLY A 51 -7.86 7.23 10.43
N TRP A 52 -8.61 8.32 10.36
CA TRP A 52 -8.27 9.49 9.57
C TRP A 52 -8.36 10.76 10.41
N TYR A 53 -7.46 11.68 10.14
CA TYR A 53 -7.52 13.05 10.64
C TYR A 53 -7.71 13.99 9.47
N THR A 54 -8.74 14.83 9.53
CA THR A 54 -9.06 15.77 8.46
C THR A 54 -8.71 17.19 8.88
N SER A 55 -8.06 17.93 7.99
CA SER A 55 -7.70 19.33 8.18
C SER A 55 -8.10 20.12 6.95
N VAL A 56 -8.53 21.35 7.14
CA VAL A 56 -8.89 22.24 6.03
C VAL A 56 -7.69 23.15 5.73
N ILE A 57 -7.30 23.19 4.48
CA ILE A 57 -6.22 24.05 3.99
C ILE A 57 -6.82 25.13 3.13
N THR A 58 -6.42 26.36 3.36
CA THR A 58 -6.95 27.52 2.62
C THR A 58 -5.85 28.32 1.92
N ILE A 59 -6.21 28.84 0.78
CA ILE A 59 -5.44 29.82 0.03
C ILE A 59 -6.36 31.01 -0.19
N GLU A 60 -5.93 32.19 0.25
CA GLU A 60 -6.67 33.43 0.00
C GLU A 60 -6.38 33.92 -1.40
N LEU A 61 -7.44 34.21 -2.15
CA LEU A 61 -7.40 34.63 -3.55
C LEU A 61 -7.92 36.05 -3.72
N SER A 62 -7.35 36.76 -4.68
CA SER A 62 -7.85 38.05 -5.09
C SER A 62 -8.85 37.94 -6.23
N ASN A 63 -9.92 38.73 -6.16
CA ASN A 63 -10.91 38.86 -7.22
C ASN A 63 -10.51 39.98 -8.17
N ILE A 64 -9.75 39.65 -9.21
CA ILE A 64 -9.27 40.60 -10.21
C ILE A 64 -10.32 40.78 -11.29
N LYS A 65 -10.89 42.00 -11.43
CA LYS A 65 -11.95 42.29 -12.40
C LYS A 65 -11.45 42.87 -13.72
N GLU A 66 -10.48 43.81 -13.66
CA GLU A 66 -9.97 44.47 -14.86
C GLU A 66 -8.49 44.85 -14.71
N ASN A 67 -7.78 44.81 -15.85
CA ASN A 67 -6.41 45.30 -15.95
C ASN A 67 -6.38 46.55 -16.84
N LYS A 68 -6.15 47.71 -16.26
CA LYS A 68 -6.13 48.99 -16.97
C LYS A 68 -4.74 49.40 -17.48
N CYS A 69 -3.76 48.55 -17.32
CA CYS A 69 -2.38 48.85 -17.66
C CYS A 69 -2.13 48.75 -19.16
N ASN A 70 -1.72 49.87 -19.77
CA ASN A 70 -1.33 49.94 -21.18
C ASN A 70 0.20 49.90 -21.38
N GLY A 71 0.96 49.57 -20.35
CA GLY A 71 2.41 49.51 -20.44
C GLY A 71 2.93 48.47 -21.41
N THR A 72 3.97 48.84 -22.15
CA THR A 72 4.64 47.95 -23.13
C THR A 72 5.97 47.41 -22.61
N ASP A 73 6.36 47.73 -21.39
CA ASP A 73 7.56 47.22 -20.74
C ASP A 73 7.51 45.69 -20.63
N ALA A 74 8.65 45.04 -20.87
CA ALA A 74 8.78 43.59 -20.78
C ALA A 74 8.37 43.04 -19.41
N LYS A 75 8.70 43.73 -18.32
CA LYS A 75 8.32 43.36 -16.94
C LYS A 75 6.81 43.40 -16.75
N VAL A 76 6.16 44.42 -17.29
CA VAL A 76 4.71 44.59 -17.24
C VAL A 76 4.03 43.45 -18.03
N LYS A 77 4.56 43.09 -19.20
CA LYS A 77 4.04 41.97 -19.98
C LYS A 77 4.13 40.66 -19.23
N LEU A 78 5.23 40.41 -18.51
CA LEU A 78 5.39 39.20 -17.69
C LEU A 78 4.37 39.14 -16.55
N ILE A 79 4.13 40.29 -15.86
CA ILE A 79 3.10 40.34 -14.80
C ILE A 79 1.72 40.10 -15.40
N LYS A 80 1.40 40.67 -16.56
CA LYS A 80 0.10 40.41 -17.22
C LYS A 80 -0.07 38.96 -17.58
N GLN A 81 0.97 38.30 -18.08
CA GLN A 81 0.94 36.87 -18.39
C GLN A 81 0.69 36.02 -17.13
N GLU A 82 1.36 36.36 -16.03
CA GLU A 82 1.15 35.69 -14.74
C GLU A 82 -0.25 35.93 -14.18
N LEU A 83 -0.79 37.14 -14.32
CA LEU A 83 -2.17 37.44 -13.92
C LEU A 83 -3.18 36.64 -14.76
N ASP A 84 -2.92 36.45 -16.05
CA ASP A 84 -3.76 35.63 -16.92
C ASP A 84 -3.71 34.16 -16.51
N LYS A 85 -2.53 33.63 -16.20
CA LYS A 85 -2.38 32.29 -15.63
C LYS A 85 -3.16 32.13 -14.33
N TYR A 86 -3.07 33.12 -13.45
CA TYR A 86 -3.81 33.15 -12.19
C TYR A 86 -5.33 33.10 -12.42
N LYS A 87 -5.86 33.95 -13.32
CA LYS A 87 -7.28 33.99 -13.65
C LYS A 87 -7.75 32.65 -14.24
N ASN A 88 -6.94 32.08 -15.15
CA ASN A 88 -7.25 30.78 -15.76
C ASN A 88 -7.28 29.69 -14.70
N ALA A 89 -6.36 29.68 -13.75
CA ALA A 89 -6.34 28.71 -12.65
C ALA A 89 -7.59 28.82 -11.77
N VAL A 90 -7.99 30.03 -11.41
CA VAL A 90 -9.21 30.26 -10.62
C VAL A 90 -10.46 29.78 -11.38
N THR A 91 -10.55 30.06 -12.67
CA THR A 91 -11.65 29.60 -13.52
C THR A 91 -11.68 28.08 -13.59
N GLU A 92 -10.54 27.46 -13.79
CA GLU A 92 -10.41 25.99 -13.82
C GLU A 92 -10.88 25.36 -12.50
N LEU A 93 -10.49 25.93 -11.36
CA LEU A 93 -10.92 25.46 -10.04
C LEU A 93 -12.43 25.65 -9.82
N GLN A 94 -13.01 26.73 -10.33
CA GLN A 94 -14.46 26.95 -10.26
C GLN A 94 -15.23 25.91 -11.05
N LEU A 95 -14.74 25.57 -12.25
CA LEU A 95 -15.32 24.50 -13.08
C LEU A 95 -15.19 23.14 -12.38
N LEU A 96 -14.02 22.86 -11.84
CA LEU A 96 -13.74 21.61 -11.12
C LEU A 96 -14.63 21.44 -9.88
N MET A 97 -14.87 22.53 -9.14
CA MET A 97 -15.73 22.51 -7.96
C MET A 97 -17.13 21.98 -8.27
N GLN A 98 -17.67 22.29 -9.45
CA GLN A 98 -18.99 21.84 -9.88
C GLN A 98 -19.08 20.32 -10.09
N SER A 99 -17.93 19.65 -10.29
CA SER A 99 -17.83 18.23 -10.59
C SER A 99 -17.18 17.39 -9.46
N THR A 100 -16.89 18.00 -8.30
CA THR A 100 -16.29 17.27 -7.17
C THR A 100 -17.28 16.41 -6.41
N PRO A 101 -16.83 15.38 -5.67
CA PRO A 101 -17.71 14.52 -4.86
C PRO A 101 -18.50 15.27 -3.77
N ALA A 102 -18.08 16.49 -3.42
CA ALA A 102 -18.72 17.30 -2.38
C ALA A 102 -20.01 18.02 -2.84
N THR A 103 -20.27 18.09 -4.16
CA THR A 103 -21.47 18.78 -4.69
C THR A 103 -22.66 17.82 -4.78
N ASN A 104 -23.71 18.10 -4.00
CA ASN A 104 -24.89 17.23 -3.87
C ASN A 104 -25.67 17.02 -5.16
N ASN A 105 -25.67 17.99 -6.07
CA ASN A 105 -26.49 17.97 -7.29
C ASN A 105 -26.01 16.97 -8.35
N ARG A 106 -24.82 16.40 -8.19
CA ARG A 106 -24.20 15.48 -9.15
C ARG A 106 -23.87 14.10 -8.57
N ALA A 107 -24.26 13.84 -7.33
CA ALA A 107 -24.02 12.56 -6.67
C ALA A 107 -24.55 11.36 -7.47
N ARG A 108 -25.68 11.53 -8.19
CA ARG A 108 -26.26 10.50 -9.05
C ARG A 108 -25.44 10.22 -10.30
N GLN A 109 -24.86 11.26 -10.92
CA GLN A 109 -24.01 11.10 -12.10
C GLN A 109 -22.65 10.51 -11.72
N GLN A 110 -22.12 10.90 -10.57
CA GLN A 110 -20.89 10.32 -10.03
C GLN A 110 -21.05 8.85 -9.67
N ASN A 111 -22.21 8.45 -9.14
CA ASN A 111 -22.49 7.04 -8.83
C ASN A 111 -22.51 6.16 -10.09
N GLN A 112 -22.94 6.69 -11.23
CA GLN A 112 -22.86 5.97 -12.51
C GLN A 112 -21.43 5.89 -13.03
N GLN A 113 -20.65 6.96 -12.91
CA GLN A 113 -19.23 6.96 -13.24
C GLN A 113 -18.42 6.08 -12.28
N GLN A 114 -18.77 6.07 -11.00
CA GLN A 114 -18.14 5.19 -10.01
C GLN A 114 -18.45 3.71 -10.27
N ARG A 115 -19.64 3.36 -10.77
CA ARG A 115 -19.98 2.00 -11.19
C ARG A 115 -19.15 1.55 -12.39
N PHE A 116 -18.90 2.47 -13.33
CA PHE A 116 -18.07 2.22 -14.49
C PHE A 116 -16.59 2.11 -14.11
N LEU A 117 -16.17 2.86 -13.10
CA LEU A 117 -14.82 2.87 -12.53
C LEU A 117 -14.77 2.05 -11.23
N GLY A 118 -15.30 0.82 -11.27
CA GLY A 118 -15.43 -0.05 -10.09
C GLY A 118 -14.13 -0.24 -9.31
N PHE A 119 -12.96 -0.08 -9.95
CA PHE A 119 -11.66 -0.11 -9.30
C PHE A 119 -11.41 1.13 -8.41
N LEU A 120 -12.16 2.21 -8.59
CA LEU A 120 -12.08 3.42 -7.76
C LEU A 120 -13.03 3.39 -6.56
N LEU A 121 -13.86 2.37 -6.41
CA LEU A 121 -14.80 2.23 -5.30
C LEU A 121 -14.09 2.21 -3.94
N GLY A 122 -12.89 1.61 -3.87
CA GLY A 122 -12.05 1.64 -2.69
C GLY A 122 -11.61 3.06 -2.30
N VAL A 123 -11.34 3.90 -3.30
CA VAL A 123 -10.98 5.32 -3.07
C VAL A 123 -12.18 6.09 -2.55
N GLY A 124 -13.39 5.83 -3.08
CA GLY A 124 -14.62 6.49 -2.64
C GLY A 124 -14.89 6.31 -1.14
N SER A 125 -14.73 5.10 -0.61
CA SER A 125 -14.91 4.86 0.83
C SER A 125 -13.72 5.34 1.67
N ALA A 126 -12.51 5.35 1.12
CA ALA A 126 -11.34 5.85 1.81
C ALA A 126 -11.43 7.35 2.12
N ILE A 127 -12.03 8.14 1.24
CA ILE A 127 -12.13 9.60 1.39
C ILE A 127 -13.45 10.05 2.03
N ALA A 128 -14.25 9.15 2.56
CA ALA A 128 -15.57 9.48 3.11
C ALA A 128 -15.50 10.54 4.22
N SER A 129 -14.51 10.47 5.10
CA SER A 129 -14.35 11.46 6.17
C SER A 129 -14.00 12.86 5.65
N GLY A 130 -13.12 12.94 4.66
CA GLY A 130 -12.76 14.20 4.01
C GLY A 130 -13.92 14.79 3.20
N VAL A 131 -14.66 13.95 2.50
CA VAL A 131 -15.86 14.37 1.75
C VAL A 131 -16.95 14.90 2.70
N ALA A 132 -17.10 14.29 3.86
CA ALA A 132 -18.07 14.77 4.87
C ALA A 132 -17.72 16.18 5.35
N VAL A 133 -16.44 16.47 5.63
CA VAL A 133 -15.99 17.82 5.97
C VAL A 133 -16.21 18.78 4.80
N SER A 134 -15.89 18.36 3.60
CA SER A 134 -16.05 19.16 2.38
C SER A 134 -17.49 19.58 2.16
N LYS A 135 -18.46 18.67 2.37
CA LYS A 135 -19.90 18.97 2.25
C LYS A 135 -20.35 20.05 3.23
N VAL A 136 -19.84 20.03 4.45
CA VAL A 136 -20.15 21.05 5.45
C VAL A 136 -19.62 22.42 5.02
N LEU A 137 -18.47 22.49 4.37
CA LEU A 137 -17.90 23.73 3.86
C LEU A 137 -18.77 24.40 2.77
N HIS A 138 -19.59 23.62 2.08
CA HIS A 138 -20.54 24.14 1.10
C HIS A 138 -21.77 24.81 1.72
N LEU A 139 -22.01 24.65 3.01
CA LEU A 139 -23.10 25.31 3.70
C LEU A 139 -22.84 26.80 3.85
N GLU A 140 -23.92 27.57 3.82
CA GLU A 140 -23.82 29.03 3.93
C GLU A 140 -23.18 29.46 5.24
N GLY A 141 -22.24 30.39 5.17
CA GLY A 141 -21.55 30.97 6.33
C GLY A 141 -20.36 30.18 6.84
N GLU A 142 -20.14 28.95 6.42
CA GLU A 142 -19.04 28.12 6.93
C GLU A 142 -17.66 28.64 6.45
N VAL A 143 -17.53 29.01 5.19
CA VAL A 143 -16.30 29.60 4.65
C VAL A 143 -15.99 30.93 5.35
N ASN A 144 -17.00 31.73 5.66
CA ASN A 144 -16.81 32.99 6.39
C ASN A 144 -16.32 32.79 7.82
N LYS A 145 -16.77 31.74 8.50
CA LYS A 145 -16.24 31.38 9.84
C LYS A 145 -14.73 31.08 9.77
N ILE A 146 -14.32 30.30 8.78
CA ILE A 146 -12.91 29.96 8.57
C ILE A 146 -12.11 31.22 8.23
N LYS A 147 -12.61 32.02 7.32
CA LYS A 147 -11.98 33.28 6.90
C LYS A 147 -11.80 34.22 8.08
N SER A 148 -12.81 34.37 8.94
CA SER A 148 -12.74 35.19 10.14
C SER A 148 -11.74 34.67 11.16
N ALA A 149 -11.69 33.35 11.36
CA ALA A 149 -10.75 32.71 12.27
C ALA A 149 -9.30 32.87 11.84
N LEU A 150 -9.04 33.00 10.54
CA LEU A 150 -7.69 33.08 9.95
C LEU A 150 -7.27 34.53 9.60
N LEU A 151 -8.03 35.54 10.03
CA LEU A 151 -7.68 36.96 9.75
C LEU A 151 -6.35 37.38 10.35
N SER A 152 -6.08 37.01 11.59
CA SER A 152 -4.89 37.42 12.34
C SER A 152 -3.90 36.29 12.60
N THR A 153 -4.22 35.06 12.18
CA THR A 153 -3.37 33.91 12.40
C THR A 153 -3.44 33.00 11.17
N ASN A 154 -2.41 32.18 11.00
CA ASN A 154 -2.36 31.21 9.89
C ASN A 154 -2.93 29.83 10.27
N LYS A 155 -3.27 29.62 11.52
CA LYS A 155 -3.86 28.37 12.02
C LYS A 155 -4.93 28.67 13.05
N ALA A 156 -6.03 27.97 12.99
CA ALA A 156 -7.11 28.05 13.96
C ALA A 156 -7.93 26.74 13.96
N VAL A 157 -8.49 26.43 15.11
CA VAL A 157 -9.50 25.36 15.21
C VAL A 157 -10.87 26.02 15.05
N VAL A 158 -11.64 25.54 14.08
CA VAL A 158 -12.96 26.09 13.76
C VAL A 158 -14.01 25.01 14.00
N SER A 159 -15.04 25.37 14.77
CA SER A 159 -16.22 24.50 14.96
C SER A 159 -17.16 24.67 13.78
N LEU A 160 -17.41 23.58 13.05
CA LEU A 160 -18.35 23.57 11.95
C LEU A 160 -19.79 23.33 12.45
N SER A 161 -20.78 23.62 11.60
CA SER A 161 -22.18 23.54 11.97
C SER A 161 -22.65 22.12 12.35
N ASN A 162 -21.92 21.08 11.94
CA ASN A 162 -22.20 19.68 12.35
C ASN A 162 -21.59 19.33 13.72
N GLY A 163 -21.03 20.28 14.44
CA GLY A 163 -20.40 20.06 15.75
C GLY A 163 -18.96 19.54 15.70
N VAL A 164 -18.42 19.29 14.53
CA VAL A 164 -17.04 18.84 14.36
C VAL A 164 -16.10 20.02 14.34
N SER A 165 -15.04 19.97 15.16
CA SER A 165 -13.97 20.95 15.14
C SER A 165 -12.87 20.48 14.20
N VAL A 166 -12.46 21.36 13.28
CA VAL A 166 -11.40 21.08 12.32
C VAL A 166 -10.26 22.07 12.47
N LEU A 167 -9.04 21.60 12.41
CA LEU A 167 -7.87 22.45 12.31
C LEU A 167 -7.84 23.04 10.90
N THR A 168 -7.76 24.36 10.81
CA THR A 168 -7.68 25.08 9.54
C THR A 168 -6.34 25.80 9.44
N SER A 169 -5.75 25.79 8.26
CA SER A 169 -4.46 26.43 8.00
C SER A 169 -4.53 27.24 6.72
N LYS A 170 -4.07 28.50 6.79
CA LYS A 170 -3.85 29.33 5.61
C LYS A 170 -2.39 29.17 5.19
N VAL A 171 -2.17 28.59 4.03
CA VAL A 171 -0.83 28.26 3.55
C VAL A 171 -0.28 29.24 2.53
N LEU A 172 -1.17 30.03 1.91
CA LEU A 172 -0.79 31.02 0.92
C LEU A 172 -1.82 32.16 0.91
N ASP A 173 -1.31 33.40 0.87
CA ASP A 173 -2.14 34.60 0.80
C ASP A 173 -1.82 35.38 -0.48
N LEU A 174 -2.41 34.96 -1.57
CA LEU A 174 -2.29 35.67 -2.85
C LEU A 174 -3.12 36.96 -2.87
N LYS A 175 -4.22 37.00 -2.11
CA LYS A 175 -5.07 38.19 -2.01
C LYS A 175 -4.28 39.39 -1.51
N ASN A 176 -3.59 39.22 -0.41
CA ASN A 176 -2.80 40.30 0.18
C ASN A 176 -1.69 40.79 -0.77
N TYR A 177 -1.00 39.87 -1.40
CA TYR A 177 0.08 40.19 -2.33
C TYR A 177 -0.45 40.91 -3.58
N ILE A 178 -1.50 40.38 -4.22
CA ILE A 178 -2.07 40.95 -5.44
C ILE A 178 -2.70 42.32 -5.14
N ASP A 179 -3.55 42.41 -4.13
CA ASP A 179 -4.31 43.65 -3.85
C ASP A 179 -3.40 44.80 -3.38
N LYS A 180 -2.39 44.49 -2.57
CA LYS A 180 -1.54 45.52 -1.98
C LYS A 180 -0.28 45.85 -2.76
N GLN A 181 0.28 44.88 -3.48
CA GLN A 181 1.55 45.05 -4.17
C GLN A 181 1.45 45.09 -5.70
N LEU A 182 0.56 44.33 -6.31
CA LEU A 182 0.44 44.30 -7.77
C LEU A 182 -0.61 45.21 -8.35
N LEU A 183 -1.84 45.20 -7.84
CA LEU A 183 -2.93 46.02 -8.38
C LEU A 183 -2.67 47.52 -8.32
N PRO A 184 -2.01 48.08 -7.27
CA PRO A 184 -1.63 49.51 -7.29
C PRO A 184 -0.71 49.88 -8.44
N ILE A 185 0.04 48.91 -8.97
CA ILE A 185 0.95 49.13 -10.09
C ILE A 185 0.20 48.97 -11.42
N VAL A 186 -0.52 47.85 -11.60
CA VAL A 186 -1.13 47.49 -12.88
C VAL A 186 -2.48 48.15 -13.17
N ASN A 187 -3.10 48.79 -12.17
CA ASN A 187 -4.35 49.50 -12.37
C ASN A 187 -4.14 50.98 -12.77
N LYS A 188 -2.89 51.43 -12.87
CA LYS A 188 -2.56 52.76 -13.39
C LYS A 188 -2.44 52.72 -14.90
N GLN A 189 -2.91 53.80 -15.57
CA GLN A 189 -2.77 53.94 -17.02
C GLN A 189 -1.33 53.87 -17.51
N SER A 190 -0.41 54.51 -16.75
CA SER A 190 1.03 54.47 -17.01
C SER A 190 1.72 53.51 -16.03
N CYS A 191 1.45 52.22 -16.18
CA CYS A 191 2.07 51.24 -15.32
C CYS A 191 3.52 51.00 -15.75
N SER A 192 4.40 50.94 -14.76
CA SER A 192 5.80 50.53 -14.95
C SER A 192 6.25 49.76 -13.71
N ILE A 193 7.07 48.76 -13.95
CA ILE A 193 7.67 47.96 -12.88
C ILE A 193 9.16 48.25 -12.89
N SER A 194 9.64 48.87 -11.83
CA SER A 194 11.04 49.24 -11.70
C SER A 194 11.94 48.07 -11.32
N ASN A 195 11.38 47.02 -10.72
CA ASN A 195 12.15 45.90 -10.17
C ASN A 195 11.69 44.57 -10.68
N ILE A 196 12.59 43.80 -11.30
CA ILE A 196 12.33 42.45 -11.78
C ILE A 196 12.02 41.47 -10.63
N GLU A 197 12.47 41.74 -9.41
CA GLU A 197 12.20 40.91 -8.25
C GLU A 197 10.71 40.79 -7.96
N THR A 198 9.91 41.83 -8.24
CA THR A 198 8.45 41.78 -8.12
C THR A 198 7.84 40.73 -9.05
N VAL A 199 8.35 40.65 -10.29
CA VAL A 199 7.92 39.67 -11.26
C VAL A 199 8.24 38.27 -10.78
N ILE A 200 9.47 38.06 -10.34
CA ILE A 200 9.97 36.75 -9.86
C ILE A 200 9.20 36.30 -8.62
N GLU A 201 8.97 37.19 -7.68
CA GLU A 201 8.22 36.90 -6.45
C GLU A 201 6.78 36.47 -6.76
N PHE A 202 6.12 37.19 -7.67
CA PHE A 202 4.76 36.83 -8.08
C PHE A 202 4.74 35.46 -8.81
N GLN A 203 5.69 35.22 -9.70
CA GLN A 203 5.80 33.94 -10.39
C GLN A 203 5.96 32.80 -9.40
N GLN A 204 6.78 32.95 -8.38
CA GLN A 204 6.98 31.94 -7.34
C GLN A 204 5.72 31.68 -6.52
N LYS A 205 5.05 32.74 -6.09
CA LYS A 205 3.79 32.61 -5.31
C LYS A 205 2.67 32.01 -6.16
N ASN A 206 2.55 32.45 -7.41
CA ASN A 206 1.52 31.96 -8.32
C ASN A 206 1.77 30.51 -8.74
N ASN A 207 3.03 30.09 -8.83
CA ASN A 207 3.38 28.73 -9.24
C ASN A 207 2.75 27.67 -8.34
N ARG A 208 2.68 27.89 -7.05
CA ARG A 208 2.04 26.95 -6.13
C ARG A 208 0.56 26.77 -6.46
N LEU A 209 -0.18 27.85 -6.71
CA LEU A 209 -1.58 27.78 -7.11
C LEU A 209 -1.75 27.05 -8.44
N LEU A 210 -0.88 27.33 -9.42
CA LEU A 210 -0.93 26.70 -10.73
C LEU A 210 -0.70 25.19 -10.61
N GLU A 211 0.26 24.77 -9.80
CA GLU A 211 0.55 23.34 -9.59
C GLU A 211 -0.58 22.63 -8.85
N ILE A 212 -1.16 23.26 -7.83
CA ILE A 212 -2.34 22.72 -7.12
C ILE A 212 -3.50 22.55 -8.09
N THR A 213 -3.76 23.56 -8.92
CA THR A 213 -4.83 23.52 -9.92
C THR A 213 -4.62 22.37 -10.90
N ARG A 214 -3.39 22.20 -11.39
CA ARG A 214 -3.06 21.11 -12.32
C ARG A 214 -3.28 19.75 -11.70
N GLU A 215 -2.83 19.53 -10.46
CA GLU A 215 -3.00 18.27 -9.77
C GLU A 215 -4.49 17.93 -9.58
N PHE A 216 -5.30 18.88 -9.14
CA PHE A 216 -6.73 18.65 -8.98
C PHE A 216 -7.44 18.42 -10.31
N SER A 217 -7.06 19.15 -11.35
CA SER A 217 -7.68 18.99 -12.69
C SER A 217 -7.39 17.62 -13.28
N VAL A 218 -6.16 17.14 -13.18
CA VAL A 218 -5.77 15.82 -13.70
C VAL A 218 -6.43 14.69 -12.93
N ASN A 219 -6.66 14.87 -11.62
CA ASN A 219 -7.15 13.82 -10.73
C ASN A 219 -8.62 13.99 -10.32
N ALA A 220 -9.38 14.83 -11.03
CA ALA A 220 -10.80 15.06 -10.76
C ALA A 220 -11.09 15.50 -9.30
N GLY A 221 -10.21 16.27 -8.71
CA GLY A 221 -10.39 16.88 -7.40
C GLY A 221 -9.92 16.06 -6.21
N VAL A 222 -9.40 14.86 -6.42
CA VAL A 222 -8.86 14.01 -5.35
C VAL A 222 -7.46 13.56 -5.72
N THR A 223 -6.47 13.87 -4.89
CA THR A 223 -5.07 13.51 -5.15
C THR A 223 -4.52 12.61 -4.05
N THR A 224 -3.70 11.67 -4.43
CA THR A 224 -2.84 10.87 -3.57
C THR A 224 -1.60 10.45 -4.38
N PRO A 225 -0.39 10.54 -3.84
CA PRO A 225 -0.01 11.13 -2.56
C PRO A 225 -0.32 12.64 -2.46
N VAL A 226 -0.31 13.17 -1.23
CA VAL A 226 -0.36 14.62 -1.02
C VAL A 226 1.00 15.21 -1.36
N SER A 227 1.05 16.05 -2.38
CA SER A 227 2.28 16.66 -2.86
C SER A 227 2.80 17.77 -1.94
N THR A 228 4.04 18.20 -2.18
CA THR A 228 4.62 19.36 -1.50
C THR A 228 3.97 20.68 -1.90
N TYR A 229 3.28 20.73 -3.04
CA TYR A 229 2.49 21.90 -3.43
C TYR A 229 1.20 22.00 -2.62
N MET A 230 0.54 20.87 -2.36
CA MET A 230 -0.65 20.83 -1.52
C MET A 230 -0.33 21.16 -0.07
N LEU A 231 0.79 20.63 0.42
CA LEU A 231 1.21 20.80 1.81
C LEU A 231 2.73 20.63 1.86
N THR A 232 3.45 21.72 2.13
CA THR A 232 4.91 21.66 2.23
C THR A 232 5.34 20.79 3.42
N ASN A 233 6.60 20.35 3.44
CA ASN A 233 7.12 19.57 4.57
C ASN A 233 6.97 20.32 5.89
N SER A 234 7.26 21.62 5.90
CA SER A 234 7.10 22.48 7.08
C SER A 234 5.64 22.53 7.55
N GLU A 235 4.71 22.69 6.62
CA GLU A 235 3.27 22.71 6.91
C GLU A 235 2.78 21.36 7.41
N LEU A 236 3.21 20.27 6.78
CA LEU A 236 2.86 18.92 7.21
C LEU A 236 3.37 18.61 8.62
N LEU A 237 4.63 18.93 8.91
CA LEU A 237 5.20 18.75 10.25
C LEU A 237 4.45 19.56 11.28
N SER A 238 4.04 20.78 10.93
CA SER A 238 3.24 21.64 11.79
C SER A 238 1.86 21.05 12.07
N LEU A 239 1.19 20.49 11.06
CA LEU A 239 -0.08 19.77 11.24
C LEU A 239 0.09 18.56 12.15
N ILE A 240 1.10 17.76 11.93
CA ILE A 240 1.40 16.57 12.76
C ILE A 240 1.57 16.99 14.22
N ASN A 241 2.30 18.07 14.46
CA ASN A 241 2.52 18.56 15.82
C ASN A 241 1.23 18.99 16.51
N ASP A 242 0.25 19.49 15.76
CA ASP A 242 -1.03 19.97 16.29
C ASP A 242 -2.11 18.87 16.33
N MET A 243 -1.84 17.69 15.79
CA MET A 243 -2.78 16.57 15.84
C MET A 243 -2.98 16.05 17.27
N PRO A 244 -4.20 15.60 17.65
CA PRO A 244 -4.48 15.06 18.97
C PRO A 244 -4.02 13.60 19.08
N ILE A 245 -2.74 13.37 18.95
CA ILE A 245 -2.10 12.06 18.98
C ILE A 245 -0.95 12.04 20.01
N THR A 246 -0.47 10.85 20.34
CA THR A 246 0.65 10.69 21.27
C THR A 246 1.94 11.23 20.68
N ASN A 247 2.91 11.53 21.53
CA ASN A 247 4.24 11.97 21.09
C ASN A 247 4.94 10.89 20.25
N ASP A 248 4.74 9.63 20.57
CA ASP A 248 5.30 8.52 19.78
C ASP A 248 4.71 8.47 18.37
N GLN A 249 3.41 8.69 18.24
CA GLN A 249 2.74 8.80 16.94
C GLN A 249 3.25 10.00 16.14
N LYS A 250 3.40 11.17 16.79
CA LYS A 250 3.96 12.36 16.15
C LYS A 250 5.37 12.12 15.63
N LYS A 251 6.21 11.48 16.44
CA LYS A 251 7.59 11.16 16.07
C LYS A 251 7.64 10.17 14.91
N LEU A 252 6.79 9.15 14.94
CA LEU A 252 6.67 8.18 13.84
C LEU A 252 6.33 8.89 12.52
N MET A 253 5.31 9.73 12.52
CA MET A 253 4.87 10.46 11.34
C MET A 253 5.92 11.47 10.86
N SER A 254 6.54 12.20 11.76
CA SER A 254 7.56 13.21 11.44
C SER A 254 8.81 12.59 10.84
N ASN A 255 9.18 11.39 11.24
CA ASN A 255 10.35 10.67 10.71
C ASN A 255 10.05 9.95 9.38
N ASN A 256 8.79 9.87 8.98
CA ASN A 256 8.36 9.12 7.79
C ASN A 256 7.38 9.92 6.93
N VAL A 257 7.67 11.20 6.72
CA VAL A 257 6.75 12.13 6.03
C VAL A 257 6.38 11.66 4.61
N GLN A 258 7.29 11.01 3.90
CA GLN A 258 7.01 10.55 2.54
C GLN A 258 5.96 9.42 2.53
N ILE A 259 6.04 8.52 3.49
CA ILE A 259 5.05 7.44 3.63
C ILE A 259 3.71 8.03 4.08
N VAL A 260 3.73 8.99 5.02
CA VAL A 260 2.51 9.69 5.44
C VAL A 260 1.82 10.35 4.24
N ARG A 261 2.58 11.02 3.35
CA ARG A 261 2.03 11.60 2.13
C ARG A 261 1.38 10.54 1.21
N GLN A 262 2.01 9.41 1.06
CA GLN A 262 1.50 8.31 0.24
C GLN A 262 0.20 7.71 0.78
N GLN A 263 -0.02 7.79 2.07
CA GLN A 263 -1.25 7.31 2.73
C GLN A 263 -2.27 8.41 2.96
N SER A 264 -2.03 9.61 2.47
CA SER A 264 -2.88 10.79 2.64
C SER A 264 -3.61 11.14 1.34
N TYR A 265 -4.69 11.90 1.46
CA TYR A 265 -5.48 12.40 0.34
C TYR A 265 -5.66 13.91 0.45
N SER A 266 -5.64 14.60 -0.69
CA SER A 266 -6.12 15.98 -0.82
C SER A 266 -7.44 15.96 -1.59
N ILE A 267 -8.44 16.64 -1.08
CA ILE A 267 -9.78 16.66 -1.67
C ILE A 267 -10.16 18.12 -1.93
N MET A 268 -10.31 18.47 -3.20
CA MET A 268 -10.81 19.80 -3.59
C MET A 268 -12.20 19.98 -2.98
N SER A 269 -12.41 21.08 -2.26
CA SER A 269 -13.66 21.34 -1.60
C SER A 269 -14.41 22.49 -2.24
N ILE A 270 -13.96 23.72 -2.04
CA ILE A 270 -14.72 24.88 -2.44
C ILE A 270 -13.79 26.02 -2.85
N ILE A 271 -14.24 26.80 -3.81
CA ILE A 271 -13.68 28.11 -4.13
C ILE A 271 -14.81 29.11 -4.06
N LYS A 272 -14.84 29.94 -3.03
CA LYS A 272 -15.91 30.88 -2.73
C LYS A 272 -15.40 32.01 -1.85
N GLU A 273 -15.93 33.21 -2.05
CA GLU A 273 -15.64 34.38 -1.18
C GLU A 273 -14.14 34.70 -1.07
N GLU A 274 -13.44 34.59 -2.19
CA GLU A 274 -12.00 34.85 -2.30
C GLU A 274 -11.14 33.85 -1.50
N VAL A 275 -11.65 32.64 -1.29
CA VAL A 275 -10.93 31.55 -0.63
C VAL A 275 -11.03 30.29 -1.46
N LEU A 276 -9.88 29.66 -1.68
CA LEU A 276 -9.80 28.26 -2.10
C LEU A 276 -9.60 27.41 -0.85
N ALA A 277 -10.46 26.45 -0.63
CA ALA A 277 -10.33 25.48 0.45
C ALA A 277 -10.28 24.06 -0.08
N TYR A 278 -9.37 23.28 0.44
CA TYR A 278 -9.33 21.84 0.20
C TYR A 278 -9.07 21.11 1.52
N VAL A 279 -9.50 19.87 1.56
CA VAL A 279 -9.38 19.01 2.75
C VAL A 279 -8.18 18.11 2.57
N VAL A 280 -7.31 18.08 3.55
CA VAL A 280 -6.22 17.10 3.62
C VAL A 280 -6.61 16.05 4.64
N GLN A 281 -6.61 14.80 4.22
CA GLN A 281 -6.97 13.65 5.03
C GLN A 281 -5.70 12.87 5.34
N LEU A 282 -5.26 12.93 6.59
CA LEU A 282 -4.03 12.31 7.06
C LEU A 282 -4.32 10.99 7.79
N PRO A 283 -3.40 10.01 7.71
CA PRO A 283 -3.58 8.75 8.42
C PRO A 283 -3.41 8.91 9.92
N LEU A 284 -4.26 8.21 10.67
CA LEU A 284 -4.08 7.99 12.11
C LEU A 284 -3.62 6.55 12.33
N TYR A 285 -2.47 6.39 12.97
CA TYR A 285 -1.87 5.10 13.24
C TYR A 285 -2.31 4.63 14.64
N GLY A 286 -3.42 3.92 14.71
CA GLY A 286 -3.99 3.43 15.98
C GLY A 286 -3.28 2.19 16.53
N VAL A 287 -2.49 1.50 15.72
CA VAL A 287 -1.70 0.34 16.14
C VAL A 287 -0.25 0.57 15.73
N ILE A 288 0.63 0.63 16.73
CA ILE A 288 2.06 0.90 16.53
C ILE A 288 2.87 -0.10 17.36
N ASP A 289 4.04 -0.49 16.84
CA ASP A 289 5.04 -1.28 17.53
C ASP A 289 4.59 -2.70 17.91
N THR A 290 3.57 -3.22 17.26
CA THR A 290 3.24 -4.64 17.37
C THR A 290 4.10 -5.46 16.40
N PRO A 291 4.39 -6.73 16.71
CA PRO A 291 5.16 -7.59 15.81
C PRO A 291 4.46 -7.79 14.47
N CYS A 292 5.24 -7.66 13.40
CA CYS A 292 4.80 -7.96 12.04
C CYS A 292 5.77 -8.93 11.38
N TRP A 293 5.22 -9.73 10.47
CA TRP A 293 6.01 -10.66 9.67
C TRP A 293 5.43 -10.74 8.26
N LYS A 294 6.30 -11.08 7.32
CA LYS A 294 5.89 -11.26 5.92
C LYS A 294 6.04 -12.71 5.53
N LEU A 295 4.97 -13.27 4.98
CA LEU A 295 4.95 -14.61 4.42
C LEU A 295 5.18 -14.54 2.91
N HIS A 296 6.19 -15.28 2.46
CA HIS A 296 6.52 -15.49 1.06
C HIS A 296 6.22 -16.93 0.70
N THR A 297 5.58 -17.17 -0.43
CA THR A 297 5.23 -18.51 -0.88
C THR A 297 5.57 -18.70 -2.35
N SER A 298 5.89 -19.92 -2.72
CA SER A 298 6.22 -20.29 -4.08
C SER A 298 5.67 -21.68 -4.39
N PRO A 299 5.44 -22.04 -5.66
CA PRO A 299 4.92 -23.36 -6.02
C PRO A 299 5.80 -24.52 -5.56
N LEU A 300 5.17 -25.50 -4.96
CA LEU A 300 5.78 -26.75 -4.54
C LEU A 300 5.22 -27.88 -5.38
N CYS A 301 6.05 -28.48 -6.24
CA CYS A 301 5.62 -29.51 -7.17
C CYS A 301 6.42 -30.79 -6.94
N THR A 302 5.85 -31.91 -7.37
CA THR A 302 6.58 -33.17 -7.45
C THR A 302 7.65 -33.11 -8.53
N THR A 303 8.72 -33.88 -8.38
CA THR A 303 9.88 -33.86 -9.28
C THR A 303 9.99 -35.15 -10.08
N ASN A 304 8.88 -35.66 -10.59
CA ASN A 304 8.86 -36.86 -11.38
C ASN A 304 9.51 -36.62 -12.75
N THR A 305 10.19 -37.64 -13.25
CA THR A 305 10.88 -37.58 -14.54
C THR A 305 9.95 -37.66 -15.74
N LYS A 306 8.69 -38.03 -15.51
CA LYS A 306 7.66 -38.19 -16.54
C LYS A 306 6.95 -36.87 -16.76
N GLU A 307 7.11 -36.24 -17.91
CA GLU A 307 6.44 -34.99 -18.24
C GLU A 307 4.91 -35.13 -18.12
N GLY A 308 4.26 -34.14 -17.53
CA GLY A 308 2.81 -34.07 -17.37
C GLY A 308 2.25 -34.88 -16.21
N SER A 309 3.09 -35.54 -15.40
CA SER A 309 2.66 -36.31 -14.24
C SER A 309 2.85 -35.61 -12.91
N ASN A 310 3.35 -34.38 -12.92
CA ASN A 310 3.62 -33.61 -11.72
C ASN A 310 2.36 -32.90 -11.22
N ILE A 311 2.23 -32.85 -9.90
CA ILE A 311 1.20 -32.09 -9.20
C ILE A 311 1.86 -31.00 -8.38
N CYS A 312 1.16 -29.91 -8.21
CA CYS A 312 1.68 -28.72 -7.51
C CYS A 312 0.70 -28.24 -6.46
N LEU A 313 1.27 -27.71 -5.38
CA LEU A 313 0.55 -27.07 -4.29
C LEU A 313 1.29 -25.78 -3.94
N THR A 314 0.54 -24.70 -3.77
CA THR A 314 1.10 -23.40 -3.36
C THR A 314 0.26 -22.82 -2.25
N ARG A 315 0.90 -22.34 -1.18
CA ARG A 315 0.20 -21.54 -0.16
C ARG A 315 -0.24 -20.22 -0.78
N THR A 316 -1.48 -19.84 -0.53
CA THR A 316 -2.07 -18.59 -1.06
C THR A 316 -2.15 -17.48 -0.02
N ASP A 317 -1.75 -17.78 1.20
CA ASP A 317 -1.82 -16.88 2.33
C ASP A 317 -0.62 -15.92 2.44
N ARG A 318 0.07 -15.69 1.35
CA ARG A 318 1.20 -14.76 1.28
C ARG A 318 0.75 -13.33 1.56
N GLY A 319 1.63 -12.57 2.18
CA GLY A 319 1.41 -11.17 2.48
C GLY A 319 1.96 -10.77 3.82
N TRP A 320 1.53 -9.60 4.29
CA TRP A 320 1.92 -9.06 5.58
C TRP A 320 0.93 -9.44 6.66
N TYR A 321 1.47 -9.72 7.85
CA TYR A 321 0.73 -10.04 9.06
C TYR A 321 1.24 -9.17 10.18
N CYS A 322 0.33 -8.61 10.99
CA CYS A 322 0.68 -7.86 12.19
C CYS A 322 -0.24 -8.25 13.33
N ASP A 323 0.33 -8.42 14.52
CA ASP A 323 -0.47 -8.59 15.73
C ASP A 323 -1.30 -7.34 15.98
N ASN A 324 -2.57 -7.53 16.32
CA ASN A 324 -3.51 -6.45 16.56
C ASN A 324 -4.54 -6.89 17.61
N ALA A 325 -4.32 -6.47 18.87
CA ALA A 325 -5.27 -6.65 19.98
C ALA A 325 -5.78 -8.09 20.15
N GLY A 326 -4.88 -9.06 20.19
CA GLY A 326 -5.21 -10.48 20.40
C GLY A 326 -5.58 -11.25 19.14
N SER A 327 -5.76 -10.58 18.03
CA SER A 327 -5.93 -11.18 16.71
C SER A 327 -4.79 -10.77 15.78
N VAL A 328 -4.85 -11.18 14.53
CA VAL A 328 -3.84 -10.87 13.53
C VAL A 328 -4.50 -10.14 12.38
N SER A 329 -3.94 -8.99 12.01
CA SER A 329 -4.33 -8.29 10.80
C SER A 329 -3.51 -8.81 9.63
N PHE A 330 -4.20 -9.27 8.59
CA PHE A 330 -3.60 -9.82 7.39
C PHE A 330 -3.82 -8.89 6.19
N PHE A 331 -2.74 -8.62 5.47
CA PHE A 331 -2.71 -7.73 4.31
C PHE A 331 -2.26 -8.53 3.08
N PRO A 332 -3.20 -9.10 2.31
CA PRO A 332 -2.86 -9.96 1.18
C PRO A 332 -2.26 -9.23 -0.02
N GLN A 333 -2.53 -7.93 -0.14
CA GLN A 333 -2.06 -7.11 -1.25
C GLN A 333 -0.79 -6.34 -0.85
N ALA A 334 0.28 -6.52 -1.59
CA ALA A 334 1.57 -5.90 -1.30
C ALA A 334 1.52 -4.36 -1.34
N GLU A 335 0.66 -3.78 -2.19
CA GLU A 335 0.55 -2.33 -2.35
C GLU A 335 0.01 -1.63 -1.10
N THR A 336 -0.69 -2.34 -0.23
CA THR A 336 -1.28 -1.76 0.98
C THR A 336 -0.30 -1.55 2.12
N CYS A 337 0.92 -2.07 1.98
CA CYS A 337 1.96 -1.96 2.99
C CYS A 337 3.21 -1.32 2.40
N LYS A 338 3.80 -0.38 3.14
CA LYS A 338 5.08 0.27 2.80
C LYS A 338 6.08 -0.05 3.89
N VAL A 339 7.29 -0.44 3.50
CA VAL A 339 8.34 -0.80 4.45
C VAL A 339 9.40 0.27 4.48
N GLN A 340 9.75 0.73 5.67
CA GLN A 340 10.85 1.65 5.92
C GLN A 340 11.70 1.08 7.06
N SER A 341 12.90 0.61 6.75
CA SER A 341 13.76 -0.14 7.69
C SER A 341 13.03 -1.39 8.23
N ASN A 342 12.80 -1.45 9.53
CA ASN A 342 12.06 -2.52 10.19
C ASN A 342 10.59 -2.18 10.46
N ARG A 343 10.10 -1.05 9.96
CA ARG A 343 8.72 -0.61 10.19
C ARG A 343 7.86 -0.84 8.96
N VAL A 344 6.65 -1.33 9.20
CA VAL A 344 5.68 -1.63 8.16
C VAL A 344 4.46 -0.74 8.34
N PHE A 345 4.21 0.10 7.35
CA PHE A 345 3.03 0.98 7.31
C PHE A 345 1.97 0.32 6.45
N CYS A 346 0.92 -0.16 7.08
CA CYS A 346 -0.17 -0.84 6.40
C CYS A 346 -1.51 -0.14 6.64
N ASP A 347 -2.37 -0.17 5.62
CA ASP A 347 -3.71 0.37 5.71
C ASP A 347 -4.69 -0.74 6.07
N THR A 348 -5.35 -0.63 7.22
CA THR A 348 -6.29 -1.66 7.69
C THR A 348 -7.58 -1.72 6.88
N MET A 349 -7.86 -0.76 6.00
CA MET A 349 -9.01 -0.80 5.11
C MET A 349 -9.03 -2.05 4.23
N ASN A 350 -7.84 -2.51 3.82
CA ASN A 350 -7.67 -3.67 2.94
C ASN A 350 -7.16 -4.90 3.71
N SER A 351 -7.44 -4.97 5.00
CA SER A 351 -7.00 -6.08 5.85
C SER A 351 -8.12 -7.04 6.16
N LEU A 352 -7.73 -8.26 6.48
CA LEU A 352 -8.59 -9.28 7.07
C LEU A 352 -8.15 -9.49 8.51
N THR A 353 -9.12 -9.66 9.41
CA THR A 353 -8.84 -10.00 10.81
C THR A 353 -8.89 -11.50 10.94
N LEU A 354 -7.76 -12.11 11.27
CA LEU A 354 -7.62 -13.55 11.42
C LEU A 354 -7.31 -13.91 12.88
N PRO A 355 -7.67 -15.13 13.30
CA PRO A 355 -7.26 -15.61 14.63
C PRO A 355 -5.74 -15.82 14.68
N SER A 356 -5.17 -15.75 15.88
CA SER A 356 -3.73 -15.95 16.08
C SER A 356 -3.24 -17.34 15.68
N GLU A 357 -4.15 -18.31 15.62
CA GLU A 357 -3.90 -19.67 15.16
C GLU A 357 -3.46 -19.75 13.70
N VAL A 358 -3.65 -18.68 12.92
CA VAL A 358 -3.13 -18.61 11.53
C VAL A 358 -1.63 -18.89 11.47
N ASN A 359 -0.88 -18.55 12.52
CA ASN A 359 0.57 -18.81 12.60
C ASN A 359 0.92 -20.29 12.65
N LEU A 360 -0.01 -21.15 13.02
CA LEU A 360 0.19 -22.61 13.00
C LEU A 360 0.45 -23.13 11.59
N CYS A 361 -0.02 -22.44 10.56
CA CYS A 361 0.26 -22.80 9.17
C CYS A 361 1.75 -22.78 8.81
N ASN A 362 2.54 -21.98 9.52
CA ASN A 362 4.00 -21.92 9.30
C ASN A 362 4.72 -23.09 9.98
N VAL A 363 4.17 -23.59 11.07
CA VAL A 363 4.75 -24.68 11.87
C VAL A 363 4.23 -26.04 11.40
N ASP A 364 2.93 -26.16 11.21
CA ASP A 364 2.24 -27.38 10.78
C ASP A 364 1.03 -27.02 9.92
N ILE A 365 1.17 -27.17 8.61
CA ILE A 365 0.10 -26.84 7.66
C ILE A 365 -1.12 -27.76 7.80
N PHE A 366 -0.95 -28.93 8.40
CA PHE A 366 -2.02 -29.89 8.62
C PHE A 366 -2.67 -29.77 10.01
N ASN A 367 -2.37 -28.69 10.76
CA ASN A 367 -2.95 -28.50 12.09
C ASN A 367 -4.49 -28.45 12.02
N PRO A 368 -5.18 -28.96 13.06
CA PRO A 368 -6.64 -28.99 13.06
C PRO A 368 -7.28 -27.67 13.52
N LYS A 369 -6.51 -26.73 14.05
CA LYS A 369 -7.05 -25.49 14.65
C LYS A 369 -7.32 -24.40 13.64
N TYR A 370 -6.57 -24.38 12.55
CA TYR A 370 -6.75 -23.39 11.48
C TYR A 370 -6.59 -24.08 10.14
N ASP A 371 -7.55 -23.85 9.25
CA ASP A 371 -7.57 -24.46 7.92
C ASP A 371 -6.78 -23.61 6.93
N CYS A 372 -5.55 -24.01 6.66
CA CYS A 372 -4.60 -23.24 5.86
C CYS A 372 -4.99 -23.17 4.39
N LYS A 373 -4.86 -22.01 3.80
CA LYS A 373 -5.23 -21.73 2.41
C LYS A 373 -4.15 -22.16 1.44
N ILE A 374 -4.56 -22.85 0.40
CA ILE A 374 -3.68 -23.35 -0.67
C ILE A 374 -4.38 -23.25 -2.02
N MET A 375 -3.58 -23.32 -3.06
CA MET A 375 -4.03 -23.59 -4.42
C MET A 375 -3.33 -24.83 -4.95
N THR A 376 -3.94 -25.49 -5.90
CA THR A 376 -3.38 -26.67 -6.53
C THR A 376 -3.36 -26.51 -8.05
N SER A 377 -2.38 -27.16 -8.68
CA SER A 377 -2.26 -27.14 -10.14
C SER A 377 -1.46 -28.35 -10.63
N LYS A 378 -1.40 -28.51 -11.95
CA LYS A 378 -0.47 -29.42 -12.63
C LYS A 378 0.64 -28.69 -13.35
N THR A 379 0.67 -27.37 -13.25
CA THR A 379 1.62 -26.51 -13.98
C THR A 379 2.90 -26.33 -13.16
N ASP A 380 3.89 -27.14 -13.44
CA ASP A 380 5.20 -27.12 -12.77
C ASP A 380 6.17 -26.13 -13.43
N VAL A 381 5.81 -24.86 -13.40
CA VAL A 381 6.61 -23.77 -13.96
C VAL A 381 7.66 -23.31 -12.96
N SER A 382 8.89 -23.14 -13.44
CA SER A 382 9.97 -22.62 -12.61
C SER A 382 9.80 -21.12 -12.38
N SER A 383 10.04 -20.69 -11.14
CA SER A 383 9.92 -19.31 -10.72
C SER A 383 10.77 -19.03 -9.49
N SER A 384 10.96 -17.76 -9.16
CA SER A 384 11.63 -17.36 -7.94
C SER A 384 10.85 -16.25 -7.24
N VAL A 385 10.94 -16.24 -5.93
CA VAL A 385 10.36 -15.19 -5.07
C VAL A 385 11.50 -14.57 -4.27
N ILE A 386 11.69 -13.28 -4.43
CA ILE A 386 12.68 -12.54 -3.65
C ILE A 386 12.09 -12.21 -2.29
N THR A 387 12.75 -12.69 -1.24
CA THR A 387 12.34 -12.47 0.15
C THR A 387 13.12 -11.32 0.76
N SER A 388 12.89 -11.04 2.04
CA SER A 388 13.62 -9.97 2.73
C SER A 388 15.12 -10.24 2.84
N LEU A 389 15.52 -11.50 3.06
CA LEU A 389 16.91 -11.90 3.31
C LEU A 389 17.45 -12.95 2.33
N GLY A 390 16.75 -13.20 1.23
CA GLY A 390 17.19 -14.20 0.27
C GLY A 390 16.21 -14.40 -0.88
N ALA A 391 16.13 -15.64 -1.37
CA ALA A 391 15.23 -16.01 -2.47
C ALA A 391 14.75 -17.45 -2.32
N ILE A 392 13.48 -17.66 -2.60
CA ILE A 392 12.90 -19.00 -2.80
C ILE A 392 13.00 -19.30 -4.28
N VAL A 393 13.54 -20.47 -4.62
CA VAL A 393 13.67 -20.93 -6.00
C VAL A 393 12.85 -22.19 -6.19
N SER A 394 11.83 -22.10 -7.03
CA SER A 394 11.05 -23.26 -7.51
C SER A 394 11.56 -23.63 -8.89
N CYS A 395 12.37 -24.67 -8.97
CA CYS A 395 13.03 -25.09 -10.20
C CYS A 395 12.46 -26.44 -10.64
N TYR A 396 11.91 -26.51 -11.86
CA TYR A 396 11.27 -27.72 -12.38
C TYR A 396 11.61 -27.92 -13.84
N GLY A 397 11.48 -29.16 -14.28
CA GLY A 397 11.69 -29.53 -15.66
C GLY A 397 13.15 -29.36 -16.11
N LYS A 398 13.31 -28.82 -17.31
CA LYS A 398 14.62 -28.57 -17.90
C LYS A 398 15.15 -27.14 -17.67
N THR A 399 14.46 -26.34 -16.89
CA THR A 399 14.87 -24.96 -16.60
C THR A 399 16.14 -24.96 -15.78
N LYS A 400 17.10 -24.13 -16.20
CA LYS A 400 18.33 -23.91 -15.46
C LYS A 400 18.12 -22.81 -14.42
N CYS A 401 18.38 -23.14 -13.15
CA CYS A 401 18.23 -22.24 -12.02
C CYS A 401 19.58 -22.12 -11.30
N THR A 402 20.09 -20.90 -11.16
CA THR A 402 21.38 -20.65 -10.54
C THR A 402 21.34 -19.47 -9.60
N ALA A 403 22.24 -19.46 -8.62
CA ALA A 403 22.54 -18.31 -7.78
C ALA A 403 23.96 -17.86 -8.06
N SER A 404 24.16 -16.54 -8.17
CA SER A 404 25.42 -15.97 -8.59
C SER A 404 25.90 -14.86 -7.66
N ASN A 405 27.21 -14.74 -7.56
CA ASN A 405 27.89 -13.64 -6.93
C ASN A 405 28.53 -12.79 -8.02
N LYS A 406 28.43 -11.47 -7.96
CA LYS A 406 28.95 -10.56 -8.98
C LYS A 406 30.48 -10.68 -9.19
N ASN A 407 31.20 -11.15 -8.17
CA ASN A 407 32.68 -11.30 -8.23
C ASN A 407 33.13 -12.73 -8.51
N ARG A 408 32.34 -13.73 -8.15
CA ARG A 408 32.69 -15.16 -8.25
C ARG A 408 31.96 -15.92 -9.34
N GLY A 409 30.93 -15.32 -9.94
CA GLY A 409 30.07 -15.98 -10.91
C GLY A 409 29.03 -16.91 -10.23
N ILE A 410 28.67 -17.99 -10.91
CA ILE A 410 27.69 -18.95 -10.41
C ILE A 410 28.27 -19.69 -9.21
N ILE A 411 27.59 -19.59 -8.07
CA ILE A 411 28.01 -20.23 -6.81
C ILE A 411 27.11 -21.43 -6.45
N LYS A 412 25.92 -21.52 -7.02
CA LYS A 412 25.02 -22.63 -6.78
C LYS A 412 24.16 -22.89 -8.01
N THR A 413 24.00 -24.17 -8.38
CA THR A 413 23.01 -24.63 -9.35
C THR A 413 21.95 -25.42 -8.62
N PHE A 414 20.68 -25.06 -8.80
CA PHE A 414 19.57 -25.70 -8.11
C PHE A 414 19.15 -26.96 -8.88
N SER A 415 18.90 -28.03 -8.15
CA SER A 415 18.21 -29.20 -8.67
C SER A 415 16.70 -28.98 -8.64
N ASN A 416 15.95 -29.86 -9.32
CA ASN A 416 14.49 -29.76 -9.35
C ASN A 416 13.89 -29.85 -7.94
N GLY A 417 12.92 -29.00 -7.69
CA GLY A 417 12.27 -28.83 -6.41
C GLY A 417 12.26 -27.40 -5.92
N CYS A 418 11.75 -27.21 -4.72
CA CYS A 418 11.77 -25.92 -4.05
C CYS A 418 13.00 -25.83 -3.13
N ASP A 419 13.74 -24.75 -3.26
CA ASP A 419 14.93 -24.50 -2.43
C ASP A 419 15.01 -23.03 -2.07
N TYR A 420 15.97 -22.69 -1.25
CA TYR A 420 16.17 -21.36 -0.73
C TYR A 420 17.65 -21.00 -0.66
N VAL A 421 17.96 -19.78 -0.96
CA VAL A 421 19.31 -19.24 -0.80
C VAL A 421 19.23 -17.92 -0.02
N SER A 422 20.12 -17.79 0.96
CA SER A 422 20.32 -16.53 1.70
C SER A 422 21.00 -15.50 0.81
N ASN A 423 20.82 -14.20 1.12
CA ASN A 423 21.50 -13.12 0.41
C ASN A 423 22.98 -12.98 0.78
N LYS A 424 23.48 -13.79 1.73
CA LYS A 424 24.89 -13.76 2.11
C LYS A 424 25.74 -14.40 1.01
N GLY A 425 26.55 -13.57 0.37
CA GLY A 425 27.39 -14.00 -0.74
C GLY A 425 26.66 -14.26 -2.05
N VAL A 426 25.39 -13.90 -2.14
CA VAL A 426 24.56 -14.02 -3.35
C VAL A 426 24.07 -12.63 -3.76
N ASP A 427 24.23 -12.30 -5.03
CA ASP A 427 23.75 -11.03 -5.59
C ASP A 427 22.53 -11.22 -6.47
N THR A 428 22.50 -12.33 -7.23
CA THR A 428 21.43 -12.60 -8.19
C THR A 428 21.02 -14.07 -8.17
N VAL A 429 19.78 -14.30 -8.57
CA VAL A 429 19.22 -15.63 -8.85
C VAL A 429 18.69 -15.59 -10.28
N SER A 430 19.08 -16.58 -11.08
CA SER A 430 18.62 -16.71 -12.45
C SER A 430 17.74 -17.95 -12.58
N VAL A 431 16.53 -17.78 -13.09
CA VAL A 431 15.59 -18.88 -13.37
C VAL A 431 15.21 -18.79 -14.84
N GLY A 432 15.73 -19.72 -15.62
CA GLY A 432 15.58 -19.66 -17.07
C GLY A 432 16.24 -18.40 -17.62
N ASN A 433 15.45 -17.56 -18.29
CA ASN A 433 15.89 -16.29 -18.86
C ASN A 433 15.61 -15.09 -17.94
N THR A 434 15.06 -15.30 -16.76
CA THR A 434 14.73 -14.22 -15.83
C THR A 434 15.81 -14.08 -14.76
N LEU A 435 16.30 -12.86 -14.59
CA LEU A 435 17.31 -12.52 -13.59
C LEU A 435 16.65 -11.75 -12.46
N TYR A 436 16.83 -12.22 -11.23
CA TYR A 436 16.31 -11.61 -10.02
C TYR A 436 17.48 -11.09 -9.18
N TYR A 437 17.37 -9.88 -8.66
CA TYR A 437 18.33 -9.32 -7.71
C TYR A 437 17.80 -9.53 -6.29
N VAL A 438 18.65 -10.07 -5.42
CA VAL A 438 18.29 -10.26 -4.02
C VAL A 438 18.40 -8.94 -3.26
N ASN A 439 17.61 -8.81 -2.19
CA ASN A 439 17.73 -7.67 -1.29
C ASN A 439 19.06 -7.71 -0.53
N LYS A 440 19.62 -6.54 -0.26
CA LYS A 440 20.90 -6.42 0.45
C LYS A 440 20.71 -6.23 1.96
N GLN A 441 19.51 -6.42 2.47
CA GLN A 441 19.23 -6.28 3.90
C GLN A 441 20.01 -7.31 4.70
N GLU A 442 20.60 -6.87 5.82
CA GLU A 442 21.29 -7.75 6.74
C GLU A 442 20.31 -8.40 7.71
N GLY A 443 20.57 -9.64 8.04
CA GLY A 443 19.78 -10.40 8.96
C GLY A 443 20.21 -11.86 8.97
N LYS A 444 19.56 -12.64 9.81
CA LYS A 444 19.89 -14.05 9.98
C LYS A 444 18.79 -14.91 9.35
N SER A 445 19.20 -15.80 8.45
CA SER A 445 18.30 -16.77 7.81
C SER A 445 18.48 -18.15 8.42
N LEU A 446 17.37 -18.86 8.59
CA LEU A 446 17.33 -20.24 9.04
C LEU A 446 16.66 -21.10 7.97
N TYR A 447 17.29 -22.21 7.62
CA TYR A 447 16.73 -23.21 6.70
C TYR A 447 16.10 -24.32 7.53
N VAL A 448 14.77 -24.40 7.53
CA VAL A 448 14.02 -25.45 8.24
C VAL A 448 13.78 -26.60 7.27
N LYS A 449 14.56 -27.65 7.40
CA LYS A 449 14.45 -28.86 6.58
C LYS A 449 13.17 -29.61 6.92
N GLY A 450 12.57 -30.21 5.91
CA GLY A 450 11.41 -31.07 6.07
C GLY A 450 11.04 -31.73 4.74
N GLU A 451 10.28 -32.80 4.80
CA GLU A 451 9.76 -33.44 3.60
C GLU A 451 8.79 -32.49 2.89
N PRO A 452 8.96 -32.22 1.58
CA PRO A 452 7.95 -31.51 0.82
C PRO A 452 6.58 -32.17 0.92
N ILE A 453 5.58 -31.43 1.41
CA ILE A 453 4.25 -32.00 1.66
C ILE A 453 3.57 -32.50 0.40
N ILE A 454 3.97 -32.01 -0.76
CA ILE A 454 3.42 -32.48 -2.04
C ILE A 454 3.68 -33.97 -2.24
N ASN A 455 4.73 -34.54 -1.64
CA ASN A 455 5.06 -35.95 -1.74
C ASN A 455 4.11 -36.84 -0.93
N PHE A 456 3.30 -36.26 -0.04
CA PHE A 456 2.29 -37.03 0.72
C PHE A 456 1.01 -37.29 -0.06
N TYR A 457 0.84 -36.66 -1.22
CA TYR A 457 -0.36 -36.77 -2.03
C TYR A 457 -0.16 -37.77 -3.18
N ASP A 458 -1.19 -38.55 -3.41
CA ASP A 458 -1.24 -39.45 -4.59
C ASP A 458 -1.66 -38.62 -5.82
N PRO A 459 -0.82 -38.54 -6.86
CA PRO A 459 -1.17 -37.80 -8.06
C PRO A 459 -2.46 -38.24 -8.75
N LEU A 460 -2.87 -39.49 -8.58
CA LEU A 460 -4.06 -40.03 -9.23
C LEU A 460 -5.37 -39.48 -8.66
N VAL A 461 -5.38 -39.12 -7.39
CA VAL A 461 -6.58 -38.62 -6.70
C VAL A 461 -6.47 -37.17 -6.27
N PHE A 462 -5.33 -36.54 -6.53
CA PHE A 462 -5.09 -35.15 -6.14
C PHE A 462 -5.93 -34.18 -6.98
N PRO A 463 -6.75 -33.33 -6.36
CA PRO A 463 -7.54 -32.33 -7.09
C PRO A 463 -6.63 -31.20 -7.51
N SER A 464 -6.21 -31.19 -8.77
CA SER A 464 -5.12 -30.34 -9.26
C SER A 464 -5.56 -29.07 -9.98
N ASP A 465 -6.74 -28.56 -9.69
CA ASP A 465 -7.29 -27.37 -10.36
C ASP A 465 -8.15 -26.55 -9.40
N GLU A 466 -7.60 -26.30 -8.21
CA GLU A 466 -8.27 -25.55 -7.16
C GLU A 466 -7.53 -24.23 -6.94
N PHE A 467 -8.20 -23.09 -7.18
CA PHE A 467 -7.60 -21.76 -7.07
C PHE A 467 -7.81 -21.13 -5.70
N ASP A 468 -8.95 -21.40 -5.05
CA ASP A 468 -9.29 -20.87 -3.73
C ASP A 468 -9.77 -22.01 -2.85
N ALA A 469 -8.82 -22.72 -2.30
CA ALA A 469 -9.07 -23.93 -1.51
C ALA A 469 -8.31 -23.89 -0.18
N SER A 470 -8.53 -24.90 0.62
CA SER A 470 -7.83 -25.11 1.88
C SER A 470 -7.38 -26.55 1.99
N ILE A 471 -6.52 -26.83 2.95
CA ILE A 471 -6.05 -28.20 3.23
C ILE A 471 -7.22 -29.15 3.48
N SER A 472 -8.22 -28.73 4.28
CA SER A 472 -9.38 -29.59 4.55
C SER A 472 -10.24 -29.83 3.32
N GLN A 473 -10.43 -28.86 2.47
CA GLN A 473 -11.18 -29.00 1.23
C GLN A 473 -10.51 -29.95 0.25
N VAL A 474 -9.19 -29.87 0.13
CA VAL A 474 -8.41 -30.79 -0.71
C VAL A 474 -8.47 -32.20 -0.16
N ASN A 475 -8.33 -32.37 1.15
CA ASN A 475 -8.44 -33.68 1.79
C ASN A 475 -9.84 -34.28 1.64
N GLU A 476 -10.89 -33.46 1.75
CA GLU A 476 -12.27 -33.91 1.53
C GLU A 476 -12.48 -34.43 0.08
N LYS A 477 -11.97 -33.70 -0.90
CA LYS A 477 -12.05 -34.12 -2.30
C LYS A 477 -11.27 -35.39 -2.58
N ILE A 478 -10.12 -35.57 -1.94
CA ILE A 478 -9.34 -36.81 -2.02
C ILE A 478 -10.16 -37.97 -1.44
N ASN A 479 -10.78 -37.79 -0.27
CA ASN A 479 -11.59 -38.83 0.38
C ASN A 479 -12.82 -39.19 -0.44
N GLN A 480 -13.47 -38.21 -1.07
CA GLN A 480 -14.59 -38.47 -2.01
C GLN A 480 -14.13 -39.29 -3.22
N SER A 481 -12.97 -38.96 -3.78
CA SER A 481 -12.41 -39.72 -4.91
C SER A 481 -12.04 -41.15 -4.52
N LEU A 482 -11.47 -41.34 -3.34
CA LEU A 482 -11.14 -42.69 -2.81
C LEU A 482 -12.39 -43.50 -2.53
N ALA A 483 -13.43 -42.92 -1.96
CA ALA A 483 -14.72 -43.58 -1.74
C ALA A 483 -15.37 -43.98 -3.06
N PHE A 484 -15.26 -43.11 -4.06
CA PHE A 484 -15.76 -43.42 -5.41
C PHE A 484 -15.01 -44.59 -6.05
N ILE A 485 -13.69 -44.61 -5.96
CA ILE A 485 -12.85 -45.71 -6.50
C ILE A 485 -13.20 -47.02 -5.80
N ARG A 486 -13.35 -47.00 -4.47
CA ARG A 486 -13.74 -48.19 -3.70
C ARG A 486 -15.09 -48.73 -4.15
N LYS A 487 -16.08 -47.88 -4.33
CA LYS A 487 -17.40 -48.22 -4.80
C LYS A 487 -17.36 -48.82 -6.22
N SER A 488 -16.54 -48.26 -7.09
CA SER A 488 -16.34 -48.76 -8.45
C SER A 488 -15.71 -50.16 -8.43
N ASP A 489 -14.72 -50.39 -7.57
CA ASP A 489 -14.08 -51.68 -7.42
C ASP A 489 -15.05 -52.74 -6.88
N GLU A 490 -15.90 -52.40 -5.92
CA GLU A 490 -16.96 -53.30 -5.42
C GLU A 490 -17.96 -53.64 -6.53
N LEU A 491 -18.36 -52.68 -7.33
CA LEU A 491 -19.26 -52.89 -8.46
C LEU A 491 -18.61 -53.80 -9.52
N LEU A 492 -17.34 -53.58 -9.84
CA LEU A 492 -16.59 -54.42 -10.76
C LEU A 492 -16.45 -55.86 -10.24
N HIS A 493 -16.18 -56.02 -8.96
CA HIS A 493 -16.10 -57.33 -8.32
C HIS A 493 -17.43 -58.06 -8.38
N ASN A 494 -18.53 -57.40 -8.08
CA ASN A 494 -19.88 -57.95 -8.18
C ASN A 494 -20.25 -58.30 -9.62
N VAL A 495 -19.86 -57.46 -10.57
CA VAL A 495 -20.07 -57.75 -12.00
C VAL A 495 -19.28 -58.96 -12.45
N ASN A 496 -18.04 -59.09 -12.07
CA ASN A 496 -17.21 -60.26 -12.42
C ASN A 496 -17.75 -61.53 -11.76
N ALA A 497 -18.22 -61.42 -10.52
CA ALA A 497 -18.90 -62.60 -9.86
C ALA A 497 -20.23 -62.96 -10.55
N GLY A 498 -21.00 -61.94 -10.98
CA GLY A 498 -22.21 -62.11 -11.75
C GLY A 498 -21.98 -62.72 -13.14
N LYS A 499 -20.91 -62.34 -13.82
CA LYS A 499 -20.51 -62.87 -15.13
C LYS A 499 -20.07 -64.27 -15.08
N SER A 500 -19.54 -64.80 -14.00
CA SER A 500 -19.15 -66.16 -13.81
C SER A 500 -20.36 -67.12 -13.62
N THR A 501 -21.52 -66.57 -13.27
CA THR A 501 -22.74 -67.34 -12.98
C THR A 501 -23.88 -67.11 -13.96
N THR A 502 -23.92 -65.99 -14.66
CA THR A 502 -24.93 -65.64 -15.65
C THR A 502 -24.31 -64.82 -16.77
N ASN A 503 -24.81 -64.92 -17.98
CA ASN A 503 -24.44 -64.11 -19.11
C ASN A 503 -24.96 -62.68 -18.94
N GLY A 504 -24.73 -62.05 -17.81
CA GLY A 504 -25.18 -60.71 -17.50
C GLY A 504 -24.38 -59.63 -18.20
N GLY A 505 -24.73 -59.36 -19.43
CA GLY A 505 -24.06 -58.31 -20.18
C GLY A 505 -24.51 -56.91 -19.87
N SER A 506 -25.27 -56.68 -18.82
CA SER A 506 -25.86 -55.38 -18.55
C SER A 506 -25.08 -54.51 -17.57
N ALA A 507 -23.90 -54.88 -17.23
CA ALA A 507 -23.28 -54.30 -16.06
C ALA A 507 -22.33 -53.14 -16.33
N GLY A 508 -22.15 -52.77 -17.55
CA GLY A 508 -21.15 -51.80 -17.87
C GLY A 508 -21.56 -50.34 -17.76
N SER A 509 -22.83 -50.05 -17.47
CA SER A 509 -23.32 -48.68 -17.59
C SER A 509 -23.29 -47.85 -16.30
N GLY A 510 -23.06 -48.48 -15.15
CA GLY A 510 -23.23 -47.80 -13.88
C GLY A 510 -22.08 -46.93 -13.42
N HIS A 511 -20.93 -47.04 -14.01
CA HIS A 511 -19.74 -46.46 -13.44
C HIS A 511 -19.15 -45.28 -14.21
N HIS A 512 -19.76 -44.90 -15.30
CA HIS A 512 -19.20 -43.80 -16.01
C HIS A 512 -19.81 -42.47 -15.68
N HIS A 513 -20.76 -42.37 -14.86
CA HIS A 513 -21.29 -41.10 -14.54
C HIS A 513 -20.66 -40.47 -13.33
N HIS A 514 -19.50 -40.83 -13.04
CA HIS A 514 -19.03 -40.55 -11.73
C HIS A 514 -17.81 -39.69 -11.70
N HIS A 515 -17.65 -38.97 -12.69
CA HIS A 515 -16.50 -38.14 -12.81
C HIS A 515 -16.71 -36.77 -12.32
N HIS A 516 -17.30 -36.53 -11.29
CA HIS A 516 -17.52 -35.20 -10.76
C HIS A 516 -16.63 -34.87 -9.60
#